data_a539728c9a7d1ed63f7831c9ebefca14
#
_entry.id   a539728c9a7d1ed63f7831c9ebefca14
#
_cell.length_a   1.000
_cell.length_b   1.000
_cell.length_c   1.000
_cell.angle_alpha   90.00
_cell.angle_beta   90.00
_cell.angle_gamma   90.00
#
_symmetry.space_group_name_H-M   'P 1'
#
loop_
_entity.id
_entity.type
_entity.pdbx_description
1 polymer ?
#
loop_
_entity_poly.entity_id
_entity_poly.type
_entity_poly.pdbx_seq_one_letter_code
_entity_poly.pdbx_strand_id
1 'polypeptide(L)'
;MRTDRFAHGVKWLLDGAAVPVFKIRPRPFSPGYQTVKRQIIVSAVDRGILRDGKNLPSGYGVAMDERVVEYPWLFARMSNVGRMLDAGSTFNHDYLLERPPLQGADLTIMTLAPEKRCYWYNGFSYVFGDLRNTIFADRTFDTVASISTIEHIGLNNTMLYTGKPEDMESDENGFVPAVREFKRILKPGGTCFISVPFGKRDNLGWYQVFNLEMIEKIVETFGPSSHQIDYFGYAKDGWQRSSPDLLKDSTVYDVHTGKGWGADRAASSRAVACLQLTA
;
A
#
# COMPACT_ATOMS: atom_id res chain seq x y z
N MET A 1 7.93 -4.21 27.62
CA MET A 1 7.76 -5.31 26.64
C MET A 1 6.59 -6.27 26.91
N ARG A 2 6.21 -6.64 28.14
CA ARG A 2 5.02 -7.48 28.44
C ARG A 2 3.69 -6.72 28.41
N THR A 3 3.67 -5.45 28.84
CA THR A 3 2.46 -4.61 28.88
C THR A 3 1.90 -4.27 27.49
N ASP A 4 2.75 -4.10 26.48
CA ASP A 4 2.30 -3.77 25.11
C ASP A 4 1.60 -4.94 24.40
N ARG A 5 2.05 -6.17 24.64
CA ARG A 5 1.39 -7.38 24.09
C ARG A 5 0.00 -7.60 24.66
N PHE A 6 -0.18 -7.36 25.96
CA PHE A 6 -1.47 -7.52 26.62
C PHE A 6 -2.47 -6.46 26.15
N ALA A 7 -2.07 -5.18 26.13
CA ALA A 7 -2.92 -4.09 25.65
C ALA A 7 -3.31 -4.27 24.18
N HIS A 8 -2.40 -4.81 23.37
CA HIS A 8 -2.65 -5.10 21.96
C HIS A 8 -3.62 -6.26 21.77
N GLY A 9 -3.47 -7.33 22.56
CA GLY A 9 -4.40 -8.48 22.56
C GLY A 9 -5.82 -8.06 22.95
N VAL A 10 -5.97 -7.25 23.99
CA VAL A 10 -7.26 -6.68 24.42
C VAL A 10 -7.89 -5.82 23.33
N LYS A 11 -7.11 -4.97 22.67
CA LYS A 11 -7.61 -4.14 21.57
C LYS A 11 -8.13 -4.99 20.40
N TRP A 12 -7.48 -6.08 20.05
CA TRP A 12 -7.93 -7.01 19.01
C TRP A 12 -9.20 -7.76 19.39
N LEU A 13 -9.32 -8.19 20.66
CA LEU A 13 -10.54 -8.84 21.16
C LEU A 13 -11.74 -7.89 21.10
N LEU A 14 -11.56 -6.64 21.52
CA LEU A 14 -12.60 -5.62 21.48
C LEU A 14 -13.00 -5.26 20.05
N ASP A 15 -12.01 -5.13 19.13
CA ASP A 15 -12.28 -4.88 17.71
C ASP A 15 -13.04 -6.08 17.10
N GLY A 16 -12.67 -7.31 17.41
CA GLY A 16 -13.38 -8.52 16.99
C GLY A 16 -14.82 -8.57 17.49
N ALA A 17 -15.07 -8.23 18.75
CA ALA A 17 -16.41 -8.19 19.33
C ALA A 17 -17.32 -7.13 18.68
N ALA A 18 -16.75 -6.07 18.12
CA ALA A 18 -17.48 -4.99 17.48
C ALA A 18 -17.85 -5.26 15.99
N VAL A 19 -17.37 -6.36 15.40
CA VAL A 19 -17.64 -6.73 14.00
C VAL A 19 -19.12 -6.73 13.62
N PRO A 20 -20.07 -7.28 14.40
CA PRO A 20 -21.49 -7.24 14.06
C PRO A 20 -22.02 -5.81 13.94
N VAL A 21 -21.62 -4.92 14.86
CA VAL A 21 -22.03 -3.52 14.85
C VAL A 21 -21.45 -2.80 13.62
N PHE A 22 -20.18 -3.03 13.31
CA PHE A 22 -19.54 -2.47 12.13
C PHE A 22 -20.25 -2.90 10.83
N LYS A 23 -20.61 -4.18 10.70
CA LYS A 23 -21.31 -4.68 9.50
C LYS A 23 -22.69 -4.04 9.27
N ILE A 24 -23.38 -3.63 10.35
CA ILE A 24 -24.67 -2.93 10.24
C ILE A 24 -24.48 -1.46 9.89
N ARG A 25 -23.49 -0.80 10.49
CA ARG A 25 -23.19 0.62 10.31
C ARG A 25 -21.71 0.85 10.05
N PRO A 26 -21.22 0.49 8.85
CA PRO A 26 -19.81 0.62 8.54
C PRO A 26 -19.38 2.09 8.58
N ARG A 27 -18.35 2.37 9.40
CA ARG A 27 -17.72 3.69 9.51
C ARG A 27 -16.20 3.48 9.57
N PRO A 28 -15.43 4.17 8.73
CA PRO A 28 -13.97 4.09 8.76
C PRO A 28 -13.39 4.28 10.17
N PHE A 29 -12.39 3.48 10.49
CA PHE A 29 -11.63 3.52 11.74
C PHE A 29 -12.43 3.34 13.04
N SER A 30 -13.73 3.00 12.96
CA SER A 30 -14.53 2.65 14.15
C SER A 30 -14.21 1.24 14.65
N PRO A 31 -14.64 0.86 15.87
CA PRO A 31 -14.47 -0.51 16.36
C PRO A 31 -15.01 -1.55 15.37
N GLY A 32 -14.26 -2.62 15.14
CA GLY A 32 -14.54 -3.66 14.15
C GLY A 32 -13.92 -3.42 12.77
N TYR A 33 -13.49 -2.20 12.46
CA TYR A 33 -12.91 -1.82 11.17
C TYR A 33 -11.69 -2.68 10.80
N GLN A 34 -10.69 -2.78 11.68
CA GLN A 34 -9.46 -3.49 11.38
C GLN A 34 -9.69 -5.00 11.19
N THR A 35 -10.56 -5.59 12.01
CA THR A 35 -10.91 -7.00 11.89
C THR A 35 -11.63 -7.28 10.57
N VAL A 36 -12.62 -6.46 10.19
CA VAL A 36 -13.35 -6.62 8.93
C VAL A 36 -12.44 -6.38 7.73
N LYS A 37 -11.59 -5.34 7.76
CA LYS A 37 -10.59 -5.08 6.70
C LYS A 37 -9.69 -6.30 6.49
N ARG A 38 -9.11 -6.85 7.56
CA ARG A 38 -8.31 -8.08 7.50
C ARG A 38 -9.08 -9.25 6.88
N GLN A 39 -10.34 -9.48 7.31
CA GLN A 39 -11.18 -10.54 6.77
C GLN A 39 -11.43 -10.39 5.26
N ILE A 40 -11.69 -9.16 4.79
CA ILE A 40 -11.90 -8.85 3.36
C ILE A 40 -10.62 -9.15 2.58
N ILE A 41 -9.46 -8.63 3.02
CA ILE A 41 -8.18 -8.83 2.36
C ILE A 41 -7.84 -10.32 2.28
N VAL A 42 -7.90 -11.02 3.41
CA VAL A 42 -7.61 -12.46 3.50
C VAL A 42 -8.50 -13.27 2.56
N SER A 43 -9.82 -13.06 2.64
CA SER A 43 -10.77 -13.76 1.77
C SER A 43 -10.53 -13.46 0.28
N ALA A 44 -10.19 -12.22 -0.04
CA ALA A 44 -9.93 -11.79 -1.42
C ALA A 44 -8.65 -12.41 -1.98
N VAL A 45 -7.58 -12.44 -1.19
CA VAL A 45 -6.30 -13.08 -1.54
C VAL A 45 -6.48 -14.58 -1.71
N ASP A 46 -7.08 -15.26 -0.72
CA ASP A 46 -7.26 -16.72 -0.72
C ASP A 46 -8.14 -17.18 -1.91
N ARG A 47 -9.13 -16.37 -2.30
CA ARG A 47 -10.03 -16.65 -3.45
C ARG A 47 -9.49 -16.15 -4.77
N GLY A 48 -8.42 -15.38 -4.79
CA GLY A 48 -7.82 -14.82 -6.00
C GLY A 48 -8.77 -13.92 -6.81
N ILE A 49 -9.62 -13.12 -6.15
CA ILE A 49 -10.72 -12.39 -6.81
C ILE A 49 -10.30 -11.42 -7.92
N LEU A 50 -9.01 -10.99 -7.95
CA LEU A 50 -8.48 -10.07 -8.98
C LEU A 50 -7.57 -10.75 -10.01
N ARG A 51 -7.49 -12.11 -10.03
CA ARG A 51 -6.67 -12.86 -10.99
C ARG A 51 -7.17 -12.74 -12.43
N ASP A 52 -8.47 -12.80 -12.62
CA ASP A 52 -9.09 -12.95 -13.94
C ASP A 52 -9.57 -11.62 -14.56
N GLY A 53 -9.13 -10.48 -14.03
CA GLY A 53 -9.57 -9.16 -14.53
C GLY A 53 -11.05 -8.84 -14.29
N LYS A 54 -11.78 -9.69 -13.55
CA LYS A 54 -13.21 -9.51 -13.26
C LYS A 54 -13.47 -8.29 -12.37
N ASN A 55 -14.68 -7.79 -12.44
CA ASN A 55 -15.16 -6.76 -11.54
C ASN A 55 -15.26 -7.28 -10.10
N LEU A 56 -15.05 -6.38 -9.15
CA LEU A 56 -15.26 -6.67 -7.74
C LEU A 56 -16.77 -6.88 -7.46
N PRO A 57 -17.12 -7.70 -6.46
CA PRO A 57 -18.52 -7.86 -6.05
C PRO A 57 -19.14 -6.51 -5.61
N SER A 58 -20.43 -6.33 -5.86
CA SER A 58 -21.16 -5.16 -5.32
C SER A 58 -21.00 -5.09 -3.80
N GLY A 59 -20.80 -3.90 -3.26
CA GLY A 59 -20.54 -3.68 -1.83
C GLY A 59 -19.14 -4.05 -1.36
N TYR A 60 -18.22 -4.37 -2.26
CA TYR A 60 -16.87 -4.76 -1.88
C TYR A 60 -16.10 -3.62 -1.21
N GLY A 61 -15.69 -3.83 0.03
CA GLY A 61 -14.85 -2.88 0.75
C GLY A 61 -15.54 -1.55 1.10
N VAL A 62 -16.85 -1.53 1.28
CA VAL A 62 -17.58 -0.34 1.74
C VAL A 62 -16.99 0.15 3.07
N ALA A 63 -16.68 1.45 3.16
CA ALA A 63 -16.03 2.12 4.27
C ALA A 63 -14.62 1.60 4.61
N MET A 64 -13.95 0.90 3.66
CA MET A 64 -12.57 0.44 3.77
C MET A 64 -11.63 1.30 2.95
N ASP A 65 -10.38 1.41 3.42
CA ASP A 65 -9.30 2.02 2.67
C ASP A 65 -8.85 1.15 1.47
N GLU A 66 -7.99 1.69 0.66
CA GLU A 66 -7.47 1.13 -0.59
C GLU A 66 -6.76 -0.21 -0.42
N ARG A 67 -6.27 -0.55 0.77
CA ARG A 67 -5.59 -1.83 1.03
C ARG A 67 -6.44 -3.04 0.67
N VAL A 68 -7.78 -2.91 0.71
CA VAL A 68 -8.69 -4.01 0.34
C VAL A 68 -8.65 -4.33 -1.16
N VAL A 69 -8.14 -3.44 -2.01
CA VAL A 69 -7.92 -3.69 -3.45
C VAL A 69 -6.44 -3.87 -3.78
N GLU A 70 -5.55 -3.12 -3.17
CA GLU A 70 -4.12 -3.15 -3.44
C GLU A 70 -3.48 -4.51 -3.13
N TYR A 71 -3.70 -5.05 -1.92
CA TYR A 71 -3.16 -6.36 -1.56
C TYR A 71 -3.73 -7.49 -2.42
N PRO A 72 -5.05 -7.65 -2.61
CA PRO A 72 -5.57 -8.66 -3.52
C PRO A 72 -5.09 -8.49 -4.97
N TRP A 73 -4.94 -7.26 -5.46
CA TRP A 73 -4.39 -6.97 -6.77
C TRP A 73 -2.96 -7.48 -6.91
N LEU A 74 -2.13 -7.18 -5.92
CA LEU A 74 -0.73 -7.60 -5.89
C LEU A 74 -0.61 -9.12 -5.80
N PHE A 75 -1.28 -9.77 -4.83
CA PHE A 75 -1.23 -11.21 -4.64
C PHE A 75 -1.77 -11.98 -5.86
N ALA A 76 -2.70 -11.40 -6.61
CA ALA A 76 -3.20 -11.99 -7.85
C ALA A 76 -2.13 -12.04 -8.96
N ARG A 77 -1.09 -11.19 -8.89
CA ARG A 77 -0.01 -11.05 -9.90
C ARG A 77 1.32 -11.66 -9.47
N MET A 78 1.52 -11.83 -8.19
CA MET A 78 2.70 -12.50 -7.65
C MET A 78 2.52 -14.02 -7.75
N SER A 79 3.29 -14.69 -8.63
CA SER A 79 3.30 -16.17 -8.73
C SER A 79 4.59 -16.76 -8.16
N ASN A 80 5.73 -16.20 -8.54
CA ASN A 80 7.05 -16.54 -8.01
C ASN A 80 7.79 -15.23 -7.77
N VAL A 81 8.00 -14.89 -6.51
CA VAL A 81 8.59 -13.59 -6.15
C VAL A 81 10.12 -13.61 -6.13
N GLY A 82 10.75 -14.81 -6.15
CA GLY A 82 12.19 -14.90 -6.03
C GLY A 82 12.71 -14.19 -4.78
N ARG A 83 13.81 -13.45 -4.93
CA ARG A 83 14.30 -12.53 -3.91
C ARG A 83 13.51 -11.22 -3.99
N MET A 84 12.80 -10.86 -2.94
CA MET A 84 11.83 -9.77 -2.94
C MET A 84 12.19 -8.66 -1.96
N LEU A 85 11.98 -7.41 -2.39
CA LEU A 85 11.99 -6.23 -1.54
C LEU A 85 10.55 -5.71 -1.30
N ASP A 86 10.14 -5.63 -0.05
CA ASP A 86 9.01 -4.80 0.41
C ASP A 86 9.53 -3.39 0.69
N ALA A 87 9.34 -2.50 -0.25
CA ALA A 87 9.80 -1.11 -0.19
C ALA A 87 8.73 -0.22 0.45
N GLY A 88 8.77 -0.11 1.79
CA GLY A 88 7.82 0.67 2.58
C GLY A 88 7.18 -0.10 3.73
N SER A 89 7.60 -1.36 3.97
CA SER A 89 7.10 -2.19 5.09
C SER A 89 5.59 -2.45 5.06
N THR A 90 5.02 -2.54 3.86
CA THR A 90 3.57 -2.69 3.69
C THR A 90 3.08 -4.11 3.89
N PHE A 91 3.98 -5.12 3.77
CA PHE A 91 3.66 -6.53 4.07
C PHE A 91 3.94 -6.95 5.50
N ASN A 92 4.41 -6.05 6.35
CA ASN A 92 4.80 -6.34 7.73
C ASN A 92 3.61 -6.67 8.65
N HIS A 93 2.76 -7.59 8.16
CA HIS A 93 1.57 -8.10 8.83
C HIS A 93 1.54 -9.63 8.77
N ASP A 94 1.32 -10.28 9.92
CA ASP A 94 1.23 -11.74 10.04
C ASP A 94 0.30 -12.36 8.99
N TYR A 95 -0.88 -11.79 8.82
CA TYR A 95 -1.90 -12.31 7.91
C TYR A 95 -1.55 -12.18 6.41
N LEU A 96 -0.51 -11.42 6.04
CA LEU A 96 0.03 -11.36 4.68
C LEU A 96 1.26 -12.26 4.54
N LEU A 97 2.19 -12.18 5.50
CA LEU A 97 3.46 -12.91 5.49
C LEU A 97 3.28 -14.43 5.56
N GLU A 98 2.19 -14.91 6.14
CA GLU A 98 1.84 -16.34 6.23
C GLU A 98 1.20 -16.90 4.95
N ARG A 99 1.02 -16.10 3.89
CA ARG A 99 0.36 -16.52 2.65
C ARG A 99 1.32 -16.70 1.49
N PRO A 100 1.09 -17.70 0.62
CA PRO A 100 1.78 -17.75 -0.65
C PRO A 100 1.47 -16.47 -1.49
N PRO A 101 2.49 -15.90 -2.18
CA PRO A 101 3.84 -16.42 -2.33
C PRO A 101 4.84 -15.87 -1.30
N LEU A 102 4.40 -15.14 -0.27
CA LEU A 102 5.31 -14.55 0.73
C LEU A 102 5.78 -15.56 1.78
N GLN A 103 4.97 -16.58 2.06
CA GLN A 103 5.33 -17.62 3.01
C GLN A 103 6.62 -18.35 2.56
N GLY A 104 7.69 -18.21 3.34
CA GLY A 104 8.98 -18.80 3.05
C GLY A 104 9.77 -18.13 1.91
N ALA A 105 9.34 -16.94 1.44
CA ALA A 105 10.08 -16.16 0.45
C ALA A 105 11.37 -15.57 1.03
N ASP A 106 12.39 -15.36 0.17
CA ASP A 106 13.57 -14.53 0.48
C ASP A 106 13.13 -13.05 0.44
N LEU A 107 12.48 -12.62 1.54
CA LEU A 107 11.88 -11.30 1.66
C LEU A 107 12.73 -10.39 2.54
N THR A 108 13.10 -9.23 1.99
CA THR A 108 13.66 -8.10 2.71
C THR A 108 12.60 -7.02 2.85
N ILE A 109 12.35 -6.55 4.05
CA ILE A 109 11.44 -5.44 4.36
C ILE A 109 12.30 -4.20 4.64
N MET A 110 12.08 -3.12 3.87
CA MET A 110 12.81 -1.87 4.03
C MET A 110 11.86 -0.72 4.34
N THR A 111 12.19 0.04 5.39
CA THR A 111 11.45 1.24 5.82
C THR A 111 12.42 2.29 6.36
N LEU A 112 11.96 3.53 6.46
CA LEU A 112 12.82 4.66 6.87
C LEU A 112 13.30 4.54 8.33
N ALA A 113 12.47 4.02 9.22
CA ALA A 113 12.78 3.92 10.65
C ALA A 113 12.39 2.55 11.24
N PRO A 114 12.99 2.16 12.39
CA PRO A 114 12.69 0.89 13.03
C PRO A 114 11.22 0.71 13.36
N GLU A 115 10.71 -0.47 13.02
CA GLU A 115 9.35 -0.88 13.29
C GLU A 115 9.19 -1.48 14.68
N LYS A 116 8.01 -1.29 15.29
CA LYS A 116 7.67 -1.92 16.58
C LYS A 116 7.53 -3.43 16.49
N ARG A 117 7.24 -3.96 15.29
CA ARG A 117 7.08 -5.39 15.00
C ARG A 117 7.99 -5.77 13.86
N CYS A 118 8.78 -6.80 14.09
CA CYS A 118 9.59 -7.44 13.09
C CYS A 118 9.43 -8.96 13.20
N TYR A 119 9.33 -9.63 12.05
CA TYR A 119 9.16 -11.08 11.96
C TYR A 119 10.47 -11.77 11.53
N TRP A 120 11.62 -11.22 11.98
CA TRP A 120 12.95 -11.76 11.68
C TRP A 120 13.10 -13.23 12.07
N TYR A 121 12.41 -13.68 13.11
CA TYR A 121 12.40 -15.08 13.55
C TYR A 121 11.70 -16.03 12.54
N ASN A 122 10.96 -15.50 11.57
CA ASN A 122 10.40 -16.25 10.44
C ASN A 122 11.31 -16.22 9.21
N GLY A 123 12.55 -15.73 9.33
CA GLY A 123 13.52 -15.67 8.25
C GLY A 123 13.48 -14.41 7.39
N PHE A 124 12.63 -13.44 7.71
CA PHE A 124 12.58 -12.17 6.97
C PHE A 124 13.68 -11.20 7.41
N SER A 125 14.29 -10.52 6.44
CA SER A 125 15.32 -9.50 6.67
C SER A 125 14.69 -8.12 6.82
N TYR A 126 15.30 -7.25 7.66
CA TYR A 126 14.87 -5.87 7.83
C TYR A 126 16.03 -4.93 7.59
N VAL A 127 15.77 -3.88 6.80
CA VAL A 127 16.71 -2.80 6.51
C VAL A 127 16.01 -1.47 6.82
N PHE A 128 16.71 -0.60 7.56
CA PHE A 128 16.22 0.74 7.87
C PHE A 128 17.04 1.75 7.09
N GLY A 129 16.37 2.52 6.24
CA GLY A 129 17.03 3.48 5.36
C GLY A 129 16.09 4.10 4.33
N ASP A 130 16.64 5.00 3.55
CA ASP A 130 15.93 5.77 2.55
C ASP A 130 15.82 4.99 1.23
N LEU A 131 14.60 4.86 0.71
CA LEU A 131 14.32 4.19 -0.56
C LEU A 131 14.87 4.93 -1.79
N ARG A 132 15.28 6.20 -1.63
CA ARG A 132 15.92 7.00 -2.69
C ARG A 132 17.39 6.64 -2.91
N ASN A 133 18.01 5.98 -1.95
CA ASN A 133 19.42 5.57 -1.98
C ASN A 133 19.62 4.34 -1.10
N THR A 134 19.32 3.16 -1.64
CA THR A 134 19.39 1.91 -0.90
C THR A 134 20.82 1.37 -0.80
N ILE A 135 21.08 0.52 0.18
CA ILE A 135 22.39 -0.16 0.36
C ILE A 135 22.58 -1.37 -0.56
N PHE A 136 21.55 -1.71 -1.36
CA PHE A 136 21.59 -2.92 -2.18
C PHE A 136 22.44 -2.72 -3.44
N ALA A 137 23.13 -3.77 -3.85
CA ALA A 137 23.82 -3.81 -5.13
C ALA A 137 22.82 -3.78 -6.31
N ASP A 138 23.30 -3.41 -7.49
CA ASP A 138 22.54 -3.51 -8.72
C ASP A 138 22.03 -4.94 -8.93
N ARG A 139 20.85 -5.08 -9.50
CA ARG A 139 20.30 -6.37 -9.93
C ARG A 139 20.23 -7.41 -8.80
N THR A 140 19.85 -6.99 -7.62
CA THR A 140 19.76 -7.84 -6.43
C THR A 140 18.45 -8.60 -6.37
N PHE A 141 17.32 -7.95 -6.72
CA PHE A 141 15.98 -8.49 -6.50
C PHE A 141 15.31 -8.98 -7.78
N ASP A 142 14.50 -10.01 -7.65
CA ASP A 142 13.59 -10.48 -8.71
C ASP A 142 12.28 -9.69 -8.68
N THR A 143 11.87 -9.24 -7.48
CA THR A 143 10.63 -8.49 -7.27
C THR A 143 10.87 -7.32 -6.30
N VAL A 144 10.33 -6.16 -6.63
CA VAL A 144 10.20 -5.01 -5.73
C VAL A 144 8.72 -4.65 -5.63
N ALA A 145 8.21 -4.44 -4.43
CA ALA A 145 6.84 -3.95 -4.23
C ALA A 145 6.84 -2.74 -3.31
N SER A 146 6.18 -1.68 -3.77
CA SER A 146 6.02 -0.40 -3.05
C SER A 146 4.54 0.00 -3.10
N ILE A 147 3.81 -0.43 -2.09
CA ILE A 147 2.34 -0.30 -2.03
C ILE A 147 1.96 0.87 -1.14
N SER A 148 1.36 1.91 -1.73
CA SER A 148 1.05 3.19 -1.07
C SER A 148 2.19 3.64 -0.16
N THR A 149 3.33 3.89 -0.77
CA THR A 149 4.56 4.30 -0.08
C THR A 149 5.22 5.48 -0.76
N ILE A 150 5.38 5.44 -2.11
CA ILE A 150 6.14 6.49 -2.81
C ILE A 150 5.46 7.85 -2.76
N GLU A 151 4.17 7.91 -2.50
CA GLU A 151 3.43 9.17 -2.28
C GLU A 151 3.88 9.96 -1.06
N HIS A 152 4.58 9.31 -0.15
CA HIS A 152 5.13 9.93 1.07
C HIS A 152 6.56 10.43 0.89
N ILE A 153 7.30 9.89 -0.09
CA ILE A 153 8.74 10.15 -0.23
C ILE A 153 8.99 11.61 -0.65
N GLY A 154 9.82 12.29 0.14
CA GLY A 154 10.13 13.71 -0.03
C GLY A 154 9.15 14.65 0.66
N LEU A 155 8.13 14.15 1.36
CA LEU A 155 7.16 14.97 2.08
C LEU A 155 7.34 14.87 3.60
N ASN A 156 6.57 15.65 4.35
CA ASN A 156 6.69 15.71 5.80
C ASN A 156 6.14 14.43 6.47
N ASN A 157 7.01 13.47 6.68
CA ASN A 157 6.71 12.21 7.36
C ASN A 157 7.17 12.18 8.82
N THR A 158 7.55 13.31 9.40
CA THR A 158 8.05 13.37 10.78
C THR A 158 7.05 12.78 11.78
N MET A 159 5.74 13.00 11.57
CA MET A 159 4.69 12.42 12.41
C MET A 159 4.64 10.88 12.38
N LEU A 160 5.13 10.25 11.32
CA LEU A 160 5.14 8.79 11.17
C LEU A 160 6.40 8.16 11.76
N TYR A 161 7.55 8.86 11.72
CA TYR A 161 8.85 8.28 12.01
C TYR A 161 9.60 8.93 13.17
N THR A 162 9.97 10.20 13.06
CA THR A 162 10.95 10.80 13.98
C THR A 162 10.34 11.76 14.99
N GLY A 163 9.25 12.43 14.65
CA GLY A 163 8.64 13.50 15.43
C GLY A 163 9.49 14.78 15.49
N LYS A 164 10.58 14.87 14.71
CA LYS A 164 11.53 15.96 14.76
C LYS A 164 11.33 16.92 13.60
N PRO A 165 11.12 18.23 13.85
CA PRO A 165 10.92 19.23 12.82
C PRO A 165 12.07 19.34 11.80
N GLU A 166 13.31 19.09 12.23
CA GLU A 166 14.51 19.13 11.38
C GLU A 166 14.53 18.06 10.28
N ASP A 167 13.74 16.99 10.44
CA ASP A 167 13.61 15.91 9.45
C ASP A 167 12.47 16.15 8.45
N MET A 168 11.86 17.35 8.48
CA MET A 168 10.77 17.70 7.57
C MET A 168 11.28 17.91 6.15
N GLU A 169 10.63 17.25 5.19
CA GLU A 169 10.86 17.43 3.76
C GLU A 169 9.64 18.05 3.07
N SER A 170 9.85 18.65 1.87
CA SER A 170 8.81 19.27 1.07
C SER A 170 9.05 19.14 -0.44
N ASP A 171 9.73 18.07 -0.87
CA ASP A 171 10.02 17.77 -2.28
C ASP A 171 8.95 16.85 -2.87
N GLU A 172 8.00 17.40 -3.62
CA GLU A 172 6.96 16.63 -4.32
C GLU A 172 7.51 15.67 -5.39
N ASN A 173 8.76 15.81 -5.81
CA ASN A 173 9.42 14.90 -6.73
C ASN A 173 10.31 13.86 -6.04
N GLY A 174 10.30 13.81 -4.73
CA GLY A 174 11.09 12.84 -3.95
C GLY A 174 10.87 11.38 -4.31
N PHE A 175 9.73 11.03 -4.90
CA PHE A 175 9.44 9.69 -5.41
C PHE A 175 10.29 9.30 -6.65
N VAL A 176 10.74 10.28 -7.43
CA VAL A 176 11.49 10.02 -8.68
C VAL A 176 12.81 9.29 -8.44
N PRO A 177 13.70 9.73 -7.52
CA PRO A 177 14.91 8.96 -7.21
C PRO A 177 14.58 7.55 -6.65
N ALA A 178 13.52 7.36 -5.88
CA ALA A 178 13.13 6.04 -5.40
C ALA A 178 12.72 5.10 -6.54
N VAL A 179 11.98 5.59 -7.54
CA VAL A 179 11.62 4.80 -8.73
C VAL A 179 12.86 4.41 -9.55
N ARG A 180 13.86 5.31 -9.70
CA ARG A 180 15.16 4.97 -10.33
C ARG A 180 15.89 3.90 -9.56
N GLU A 181 15.87 4.00 -8.24
CA GLU A 181 16.52 3.06 -7.35
C GLU A 181 15.86 1.67 -7.45
N PHE A 182 14.54 1.58 -7.52
CA PHE A 182 13.82 0.32 -7.75
C PHE A 182 14.25 -0.34 -9.06
N LYS A 183 14.40 0.44 -10.15
CA LYS A 183 14.93 -0.08 -11.42
C LYS A 183 16.35 -0.59 -11.30
N ARG A 184 17.25 0.13 -10.61
CA ARG A 184 18.65 -0.23 -10.44
C ARG A 184 18.84 -1.56 -9.72
N ILE A 185 18.08 -1.75 -8.64
CA ILE A 185 18.20 -2.95 -7.79
C ILE A 185 17.47 -4.17 -8.34
N LEU A 186 16.60 -4.02 -9.34
CA LEU A 186 15.93 -5.13 -10.01
C LEU A 186 16.83 -5.80 -11.02
N LYS A 187 16.76 -7.14 -11.09
CA LYS A 187 17.35 -7.94 -12.16
C LYS A 187 16.66 -7.64 -13.50
N PRO A 188 17.34 -7.81 -14.64
CA PRO A 188 16.69 -7.78 -15.94
C PRO A 188 15.53 -8.79 -15.99
N GLY A 189 14.34 -8.32 -16.43
CA GLY A 189 13.11 -9.12 -16.41
C GLY A 189 12.42 -9.23 -15.05
N GLY A 190 13.00 -8.64 -14.00
CA GLY A 190 12.36 -8.53 -12.67
C GLY A 190 11.14 -7.62 -12.70
N THR A 191 10.27 -7.75 -11.71
CA THR A 191 9.00 -7.02 -11.66
C THR A 191 8.96 -6.03 -10.50
N CYS A 192 8.56 -4.78 -10.80
CA CYS A 192 8.22 -3.76 -9.82
C CYS A 192 6.71 -3.59 -9.74
N PHE A 193 6.16 -3.69 -8.54
CA PHE A 193 4.77 -3.37 -8.24
C PHE A 193 4.71 -2.06 -7.44
N ILE A 194 3.93 -1.11 -7.92
CA ILE A 194 3.72 0.18 -7.25
C ILE A 194 2.23 0.43 -7.16
N SER A 195 1.74 0.93 -6.03
CA SER A 195 0.42 1.55 -5.97
C SER A 195 0.50 2.91 -5.31
N VAL A 196 -0.36 3.83 -5.75
CA VAL A 196 -0.46 5.20 -5.25
C VAL A 196 -1.90 5.69 -5.25
N PRO A 197 -2.27 6.61 -4.34
CA PRO A 197 -3.51 7.38 -4.44
C PRO A 197 -3.59 8.09 -5.80
N PHE A 198 -4.72 7.96 -6.49
CA PHE A 198 -4.92 8.54 -7.82
C PHE A 198 -6.10 9.51 -7.86
N GLY A 199 -6.00 10.56 -8.67
CA GLY A 199 -7.09 11.49 -8.91
C GLY A 199 -6.65 12.92 -9.19
N LYS A 200 -7.42 13.87 -8.67
CA LYS A 200 -7.04 15.28 -8.71
C LYS A 200 -5.77 15.49 -7.88
N ARG A 201 -4.70 15.99 -8.52
CA ARG A 201 -3.45 16.30 -7.80
C ARG A 201 -3.74 17.13 -6.56
N ASP A 202 -3.28 16.67 -5.42
CA ASP A 202 -3.34 17.36 -4.12
C ASP A 202 -2.09 16.98 -3.31
N ASN A 203 -1.60 17.93 -2.52
CA ASN A 203 -0.51 17.71 -1.57
C ASN A 203 -1.06 17.99 -0.17
N LEU A 204 -1.13 16.94 0.65
CA LEU A 204 -1.64 17.03 2.02
C LEU A 204 -0.52 17.29 3.04
N GLY A 205 0.69 17.55 2.55
CA GLY A 205 1.87 17.82 3.38
C GLY A 205 2.65 16.56 3.76
N TRP A 206 1.99 15.46 4.09
CA TRP A 206 2.61 14.20 4.49
C TRP A 206 2.46 13.08 3.44
N TYR A 207 1.56 13.23 2.48
CA TYR A 207 1.46 12.44 1.25
C TYR A 207 0.81 13.26 0.15
N GLN A 208 0.92 12.79 -1.09
CA GLN A 208 0.34 13.44 -2.27
C GLN A 208 -0.53 12.49 -3.08
N VAL A 209 -1.49 13.06 -3.82
CA VAL A 209 -2.36 12.35 -4.75
C VAL A 209 -1.78 12.49 -6.15
N PHE A 210 -1.60 11.36 -6.82
CA PHE A 210 -1.02 11.30 -8.15
C PHE A 210 -2.09 11.54 -9.21
N ASN A 211 -1.79 12.42 -10.17
CA ASN A 211 -2.56 12.56 -11.40
C ASN A 211 -1.94 11.72 -12.53
N LEU A 212 -2.53 11.77 -13.72
CA LEU A 212 -2.06 10.98 -14.86
C LEU A 212 -0.61 11.33 -15.24
N GLU A 213 -0.25 12.61 -15.27
CA GLU A 213 1.10 13.08 -15.56
C GLU A 213 2.16 12.49 -14.61
N MET A 214 1.83 12.39 -13.32
CA MET A 214 2.73 11.79 -12.33
C MET A 214 2.82 10.26 -12.50
N ILE A 215 1.75 9.59 -12.91
CA ILE A 215 1.78 8.16 -13.27
C ILE A 215 2.68 7.93 -14.50
N GLU A 216 2.54 8.76 -15.54
CA GLU A 216 3.41 8.73 -16.73
C GLU A 216 4.87 8.95 -16.33
N LYS A 217 5.14 9.91 -15.45
CA LYS A 217 6.48 10.17 -14.90
C LYS A 217 7.09 8.97 -14.17
N ILE A 218 6.29 8.18 -13.44
CA ILE A 218 6.76 6.91 -12.84
C ILE A 218 7.20 5.95 -13.95
N VAL A 219 6.36 5.75 -14.97
CA VAL A 219 6.65 4.84 -16.09
C VAL A 219 7.89 5.29 -16.86
N GLU A 220 7.98 6.56 -17.23
CA GLU A 220 9.14 7.12 -17.92
C GLU A 220 10.43 6.98 -17.10
N THR A 221 10.37 7.29 -15.79
CA THR A 221 11.53 7.22 -14.90
C THR A 221 12.03 5.78 -14.73
N PHE A 222 11.12 4.82 -14.62
CA PHE A 222 11.46 3.42 -14.51
C PHE A 222 11.96 2.83 -15.83
N GLY A 223 11.43 3.26 -16.99
CA GLY A 223 11.77 2.76 -18.32
C GLY A 223 11.53 1.25 -18.46
N PRO A 224 10.28 0.77 -18.25
CA PRO A 224 9.99 -0.66 -18.28
C PRO A 224 10.03 -1.23 -19.68
N SER A 225 10.41 -2.51 -19.84
CA SER A 225 10.28 -3.26 -21.10
C SER A 225 8.80 -3.59 -21.41
N SER A 226 7.97 -3.73 -20.39
CA SER A 226 6.51 -3.82 -20.47
C SER A 226 5.86 -3.34 -19.18
N HIS A 227 4.63 -2.82 -19.27
CA HIS A 227 3.89 -2.40 -18.10
C HIS A 227 2.39 -2.64 -18.24
N GLN A 228 1.73 -2.74 -17.10
CA GLN A 228 0.27 -2.77 -16.97
C GLN A 228 -0.14 -1.86 -15.83
N ILE A 229 -1.20 -1.09 -16.01
CA ILE A 229 -1.76 -0.20 -14.98
C ILE A 229 -3.24 -0.52 -14.82
N ASP A 230 -3.63 -0.84 -13.60
CA ASP A 230 -5.02 -1.03 -13.22
C ASP A 230 -5.46 0.13 -12.31
N TYR A 231 -6.66 0.61 -12.53
CA TYR A 231 -7.26 1.66 -11.74
C TYR A 231 -8.46 1.15 -10.97
N PHE A 232 -8.58 1.54 -9.71
CA PHE A 232 -9.74 1.22 -8.88
C PHE A 232 -10.30 2.51 -8.30
N GLY A 233 -11.63 2.63 -8.34
CA GLY A 233 -12.37 3.75 -7.76
C GLY A 233 -13.26 3.29 -6.62
N TYR A 234 -13.40 4.15 -5.62
CA TYR A 234 -14.29 3.96 -4.49
C TYR A 234 -15.50 4.90 -4.59
N ALA A 235 -16.68 4.33 -4.38
CA ALA A 235 -17.93 5.06 -4.28
C ALA A 235 -18.75 4.54 -3.08
N LYS A 236 -19.96 5.05 -2.91
CA LYS A 236 -20.85 4.68 -1.81
C LYS A 236 -21.11 3.15 -1.69
N ASP A 237 -21.06 2.45 -2.79
CA ASP A 237 -21.25 1.01 -2.94
C ASP A 237 -19.94 0.21 -2.96
N GLY A 238 -18.82 0.82 -2.56
CA GLY A 238 -17.52 0.19 -2.39
C GLY A 238 -16.58 0.38 -3.58
N TRP A 239 -15.55 -0.47 -3.63
CA TRP A 239 -14.48 -0.43 -4.61
C TRP A 239 -14.84 -1.18 -5.89
N GLN A 240 -14.51 -0.59 -7.05
CA GLN A 240 -14.69 -1.18 -8.37
C GLN A 240 -13.49 -0.88 -9.28
N ARG A 241 -13.26 -1.73 -10.30
CA ARG A 241 -12.36 -1.37 -11.40
C ARG A 241 -12.91 -0.16 -12.14
N SER A 242 -12.01 0.67 -12.63
CA SER A 242 -12.37 1.91 -13.32
C SER A 242 -11.32 2.29 -14.36
N SER A 243 -11.43 3.48 -14.92
CA SER A 243 -10.46 4.06 -15.86
C SER A 243 -9.91 5.38 -15.33
N PRO A 244 -8.72 5.82 -15.77
CA PRO A 244 -8.15 7.09 -15.34
C PRO A 244 -9.06 8.28 -15.66
N ASP A 245 -9.75 8.27 -16.81
CA ASP A 245 -10.66 9.36 -17.22
C ASP A 245 -11.83 9.55 -16.24
N LEU A 246 -12.39 8.46 -15.71
CA LEU A 246 -13.47 8.51 -14.74
C LEU A 246 -12.99 8.90 -13.35
N LEU A 247 -11.72 8.72 -13.05
CA LEU A 247 -11.14 8.91 -11.73
C LEU A 247 -10.29 10.17 -11.57
N LYS A 248 -10.00 10.90 -12.67
CA LYS A 248 -9.09 12.06 -12.68
C LYS A 248 -9.46 13.17 -11.68
N ASP A 249 -10.73 13.27 -11.32
CA ASP A 249 -11.25 14.27 -10.35
C ASP A 249 -11.50 13.66 -8.97
N SER A 250 -11.10 12.41 -8.74
CA SER A 250 -11.23 11.76 -7.43
C SER A 250 -10.43 12.51 -6.37
N THR A 251 -11.01 12.60 -5.18
CA THR A 251 -10.41 13.28 -4.02
C THR A 251 -10.12 12.28 -2.91
N VAL A 252 -9.45 12.72 -1.87
CA VAL A 252 -9.11 11.90 -0.71
C VAL A 252 -9.82 12.41 0.53
N TYR A 253 -9.96 11.52 1.51
CA TYR A 253 -10.28 11.86 2.88
C TYR A 253 -9.02 11.79 3.72
N ASP A 254 -8.61 12.91 4.29
CA ASP A 254 -7.50 12.96 5.23
C ASP A 254 -8.01 12.72 6.65
N VAL A 255 -7.67 11.57 7.20
CA VAL A 255 -8.08 11.14 8.53
C VAL A 255 -7.52 12.01 9.66
N HIS A 256 -6.38 12.66 9.44
CA HIS A 256 -5.72 13.49 10.45
C HIS A 256 -6.36 14.88 10.57
N THR A 257 -6.80 15.46 9.45
CA THR A 257 -7.40 16.80 9.42
C THR A 257 -8.93 16.77 9.30
N GLY A 258 -9.50 15.64 8.89
CA GLY A 258 -10.91 15.51 8.56
C GLY A 258 -11.30 16.10 7.19
N LYS A 259 -10.34 16.65 6.43
CA LYS A 259 -10.57 17.23 5.10
C LYS A 259 -11.09 16.14 4.15
N GLY A 260 -12.10 16.45 3.37
CA GLY A 260 -12.62 15.56 2.33
C GLY A 260 -13.60 14.47 2.84
N TRP A 261 -14.02 14.50 4.12
CA TRP A 261 -15.09 13.61 4.60
C TRP A 261 -16.36 13.77 3.78
N GLY A 262 -16.97 12.66 3.39
CA GLY A 262 -18.18 12.65 2.56
C GLY A 262 -19.20 11.60 2.98
N ALA A 263 -20.41 11.70 2.41
CA ALA A 263 -21.51 10.77 2.65
C ALA A 263 -21.23 9.35 2.12
N ASP A 264 -20.25 9.20 1.26
CA ASP A 264 -19.73 7.93 0.72
C ASP A 264 -18.92 7.14 1.75
N ARG A 265 -18.51 7.77 2.87
CA ARG A 265 -17.71 7.15 3.94
C ARG A 265 -16.37 6.62 3.44
N ALA A 266 -15.71 7.30 2.50
CA ALA A 266 -14.36 6.94 2.09
C ALA A 266 -13.43 6.94 3.31
N ALA A 267 -12.60 5.92 3.42
CA ALA A 267 -11.67 5.78 4.55
C ALA A 267 -10.35 6.52 4.32
N SER A 268 -9.96 6.72 3.08
CA SER A 268 -8.75 7.44 2.67
C SER A 268 -8.90 7.88 1.20
N SER A 269 -8.14 7.29 0.28
CA SER A 269 -8.24 7.57 -1.15
C SER A 269 -9.56 7.07 -1.74
N ARG A 270 -10.13 7.84 -2.70
CA ARG A 270 -11.28 7.39 -3.50
C ARG A 270 -10.86 6.75 -4.82
N ALA A 271 -9.59 6.79 -5.14
CA ALA A 271 -9.06 6.05 -6.27
C ALA A 271 -7.59 5.70 -6.06
N VAL A 272 -7.16 4.59 -6.64
CA VAL A 272 -5.77 4.16 -6.67
C VAL A 272 -5.37 3.71 -8.06
N ALA A 273 -4.12 3.99 -8.43
CA ALA A 273 -3.44 3.41 -9.57
C ALA A 273 -2.49 2.32 -9.08
N CYS A 274 -2.56 1.15 -9.70
CA CYS A 274 -1.75 -0.01 -9.39
C CYS A 274 -0.93 -0.38 -10.63
N LEU A 275 0.39 -0.23 -10.56
CA LEU A 275 1.33 -0.40 -11.66
C LEU A 275 2.12 -1.69 -11.49
N GLN A 276 2.21 -2.47 -12.57
CA GLN A 276 3.14 -3.59 -12.72
C GLN A 276 4.12 -3.22 -13.83
N LEU A 277 5.40 -3.12 -13.51
CA LEU A 277 6.47 -2.68 -14.41
C LEU A 277 7.52 -3.79 -14.51
N THR A 278 7.86 -4.22 -15.73
CA THR A 278 8.93 -5.22 -15.96
C THR A 278 10.24 -4.49 -16.27
N ALA A 279 11.32 -4.87 -15.57
CA ALA A 279 12.63 -4.23 -15.70
C ALA A 279 13.37 -4.60 -17.00
#